data_e7f35e112873fa1b43a89b3b2371f40c
#
_entry.id   e7f35e112873fa1b43a89b3b2371f40c
#
_cell.length_a   1.000
_cell.length_b   1.000
_cell.length_c   1.000
_cell.angle_alpha   90.00
_cell.angle_beta   90.00
_cell.angle_gamma   90.00
#
_symmetry.space_group_name_H-M   'P 1'
#
loop_
_entity.id
_entity.type
_entity.pdbx_description
1 polymer ?
#
loop_
_entity_poly.entity_id
_entity_poly.type
_entity_poly.pdbx_seq_one_letter_code
_entity_poly.pdbx_strand_id
1 'polypeptide(L)'
;MFSKYGGKMKKIKLLFFVLFLSLMSFSVSAVDITIARFFGECEDAGSDTTVTSGEACIIQSIINAFDEQNPDINVTTEHLDWGQTYNILQTRYADKSAPDIHIMHRHRIPQFSTIGAIADLSGELEKYGMDSGDIVPMMMDALTYDGGMWGLPLDIHAGLFHTNMDLMAKAGLVKDGKPIYPTSPEEMIEHARACKAVGADYITSGQVRTVYSLAWQQNSNFFEGKKATLNTDEVKNAVQLFLDLKEIGAYQPELDYGSAEKFFMDGNACILYNGTWVVDYYSQNVDFNYYVGSMPTLYDKGATWADSHMWSIPATLKSSSPEKYDAVMKLAKFMWDHSIDWSRTGHMSYRSSVINSDAYKSLPHRTEYASTADIMTDTPHSVNYGAIISLIDSEIQAIILGEKELDSTLKDANNKLKKLIR
;
A
#
# COMPACT_ATOMS: atom_id res chain seq x y z
N MET A 1 55.64 -36.45 -88.28
CA MET A 1 55.23 -35.41 -89.27
C MET A 1 54.23 -34.46 -88.61
N PHE A 2 54.62 -33.25 -88.41
CA PHE A 2 53.82 -32.02 -88.22
C PHE A 2 52.58 -32.06 -87.31
N SER A 3 52.21 -31.08 -86.55
CA SER A 3 52.57 -29.65 -86.45
C SER A 3 51.92 -29.09 -85.15
N LYS A 4 52.64 -28.17 -84.57
CA LYS A 4 52.19 -27.18 -83.59
C LYS A 4 50.84 -26.57 -83.87
N TYR A 5 50.02 -26.33 -82.83
CA TYR A 5 49.45 -25.03 -82.59
C TYR A 5 49.15 -24.85 -81.12
N GLY A 6 49.77 -23.84 -80.56
CA GLY A 6 49.54 -23.42 -79.17
C GLY A 6 48.35 -22.55 -79.08
N GLY A 7 47.51 -22.84 -78.15
CA GLY A 7 46.35 -21.99 -77.72
C GLY A 7 46.57 -21.51 -76.32
N LYS A 8 46.76 -20.21 -76.18
CA LYS A 8 46.88 -19.49 -74.87
C LYS A 8 45.59 -19.67 -74.07
N MET A 9 45.65 -20.47 -72.99
CA MET A 9 44.59 -20.44 -71.99
C MET A 9 44.71 -19.15 -71.12
N LYS A 10 43.78 -18.23 -71.30
CA LYS A 10 43.62 -17.11 -70.45
C LYS A 10 43.14 -17.62 -69.09
N LYS A 11 43.96 -17.40 -68.07
CA LYS A 11 43.57 -17.60 -66.66
C LYS A 11 42.50 -16.59 -66.29
N ILE A 12 41.24 -16.99 -66.18
CA ILE A 12 40.16 -16.22 -65.59
C ILE A 12 40.41 -16.29 -64.10
N LYS A 13 40.90 -15.21 -63.53
CA LYS A 13 40.89 -15.01 -62.05
C LYS A 13 39.46 -14.77 -61.61
N LEU A 14 38.84 -15.80 -61.04
CA LEU A 14 37.56 -15.68 -60.36
C LEU A 14 37.82 -14.91 -59.05
N LEU A 15 37.51 -13.65 -59.05
CA LEU A 15 37.55 -12.78 -57.86
C LEU A 15 36.32 -13.13 -57.00
N PHE A 16 36.53 -13.98 -55.97
CA PHE A 16 35.54 -14.16 -54.91
C PHE A 16 35.49 -12.87 -54.10
N PHE A 17 34.49 -12.03 -54.40
CA PHE A 17 34.09 -10.90 -53.55
C PHE A 17 33.33 -11.48 -52.39
N VAL A 18 34.03 -11.85 -51.29
CA VAL A 18 33.41 -12.18 -49.99
C VAL A 18 32.88 -10.88 -49.44
N LEU A 19 31.57 -10.64 -49.65
CA LEU A 19 30.85 -9.57 -48.99
C LEU A 19 30.78 -9.92 -47.49
N PHE A 20 31.75 -9.42 -46.72
CA PHE A 20 31.71 -9.43 -45.27
C PHE A 20 30.60 -8.44 -44.88
N LEU A 21 29.32 -8.90 -44.80
CA LEU A 21 28.32 -8.25 -44.02
C LEU A 21 28.80 -8.32 -42.56
N SER A 22 29.53 -7.31 -42.12
CA SER A 22 29.63 -7.01 -40.70
C SER A 22 28.23 -6.69 -40.21
N LEU A 23 27.56 -7.68 -39.61
CA LEU A 23 26.49 -7.46 -38.67
C LEU A 23 27.12 -6.60 -37.57
N MET A 24 27.03 -5.28 -37.71
CA MET A 24 27.17 -4.38 -36.58
C MET A 24 25.98 -4.69 -35.69
N SER A 25 26.18 -5.65 -34.78
CA SER A 25 25.33 -5.74 -33.60
C SER A 25 25.52 -4.40 -32.89
N PHE A 26 24.60 -3.48 -33.12
CA PHE A 26 24.41 -2.35 -32.22
C PHE A 26 24.01 -3.01 -30.90
N SER A 27 24.98 -3.17 -30.00
CA SER A 27 24.67 -3.42 -28.59
C SER A 27 23.92 -2.16 -28.15
N VAL A 28 22.58 -2.20 -28.20
CA VAL A 28 21.77 -1.23 -27.47
C VAL A 28 22.17 -1.46 -26.03
N SER A 29 22.83 -0.49 -25.43
CA SER A 29 23.09 -0.53 -23.99
C SER A 29 21.75 -0.60 -23.30
N ALA A 30 21.59 -1.55 -22.39
CA ALA A 30 20.37 -1.62 -21.59
C ALA A 30 20.14 -0.29 -20.85
N VAL A 31 18.89 0.07 -20.69
CA VAL A 31 18.49 1.27 -19.94
C VAL A 31 18.42 0.91 -18.47
N ASP A 32 19.29 1.51 -17.67
CA ASP A 32 19.28 1.31 -16.21
C ASP A 32 18.24 2.20 -15.55
N ILE A 33 17.27 1.60 -14.84
CA ILE A 33 16.28 2.32 -14.02
C ILE A 33 16.32 1.86 -12.57
N THR A 34 15.99 2.76 -11.67
CA THR A 34 15.92 2.50 -10.24
C THR A 34 14.48 2.62 -9.75
N ILE A 35 13.98 1.54 -9.10
CA ILE A 35 12.70 1.53 -8.40
C ILE A 35 12.93 1.50 -6.88
N ALA A 36 12.32 2.44 -6.13
CA ALA A 36 12.43 2.47 -4.68
C ALA A 36 11.09 2.14 -4.01
N ARG A 37 11.12 1.26 -3.02
CA ARG A 37 9.93 0.77 -2.32
C ARG A 37 10.20 0.39 -0.86
N PHE A 38 9.15 0.30 -0.03
CA PHE A 38 9.22 0.01 1.41
C PHE A 38 8.52 -1.29 1.83
N PHE A 39 8.19 -2.18 0.91
CA PHE A 39 7.47 -3.43 1.21
C PHE A 39 8.35 -4.53 1.83
N GLY A 40 9.54 -4.20 2.30
CA GLY A 40 10.52 -5.16 2.82
C GLY A 40 11.36 -5.82 1.71
N GLU A 41 12.23 -6.72 2.11
CA GLU A 41 13.17 -7.42 1.24
C GLU A 41 12.76 -8.89 1.08
N CYS A 42 13.00 -9.46 -0.10
CA CYS A 42 12.85 -10.88 -0.37
C CYS A 42 14.01 -11.29 -1.29
N GLU A 43 15.11 -11.76 -0.67
CA GLU A 43 16.33 -12.13 -1.38
C GLU A 43 16.14 -13.33 -2.32
N ASP A 44 15.25 -14.25 -1.96
CA ASP A 44 14.99 -15.48 -2.72
C ASP A 44 13.82 -15.34 -3.71
N ALA A 45 13.35 -14.11 -3.97
CA ALA A 45 12.27 -13.90 -4.93
C ALA A 45 12.70 -14.31 -6.34
N GLY A 46 12.00 -15.28 -6.93
CA GLY A 46 12.09 -15.61 -8.36
C GLY A 46 11.28 -14.63 -9.22
N SER A 47 10.98 -15.06 -10.45
CA SER A 47 10.13 -14.34 -11.42
C SER A 47 8.72 -14.95 -11.56
N ASP A 48 8.34 -15.88 -10.69
CA ASP A 48 6.98 -16.40 -10.65
C ASP A 48 6.06 -15.40 -9.94
N THR A 49 5.22 -14.70 -10.70
CA THR A 49 4.31 -13.66 -10.19
C THR A 49 3.13 -14.23 -9.41
N THR A 50 2.98 -15.56 -9.36
CA THR A 50 1.87 -16.23 -8.66
C THR A 50 2.20 -16.61 -7.21
N VAL A 51 3.37 -16.23 -6.69
CA VAL A 51 3.78 -16.50 -5.30
C VAL A 51 2.82 -15.85 -4.29
N THR A 52 2.74 -16.45 -3.11
CA THR A 52 1.89 -16.02 -1.99
C THR A 52 2.71 -16.00 -0.70
N SER A 53 3.67 -15.11 -0.59
CA SER A 53 4.61 -15.05 0.54
C SER A 53 4.77 -13.65 1.11
N GLY A 54 3.67 -12.88 1.09
CA GLY A 54 3.64 -11.50 1.58
C GLY A 54 4.12 -10.46 0.56
N GLU A 55 3.99 -9.19 0.91
CA GLU A 55 4.23 -8.05 0.01
C GLU A 55 5.63 -8.05 -0.61
N ALA A 56 6.67 -8.32 0.21
CA ALA A 56 8.06 -8.24 -0.22
C ALA A 56 8.36 -9.17 -1.40
N CYS A 57 7.95 -10.43 -1.31
CA CYS A 57 8.23 -11.44 -2.32
C CYS A 57 7.33 -11.27 -3.55
N ILE A 58 6.05 -10.93 -3.35
CA ILE A 58 5.10 -10.74 -4.45
C ILE A 58 5.54 -9.57 -5.34
N ILE A 59 5.85 -8.39 -4.76
CA ILE A 59 6.28 -7.25 -5.58
C ILE A 59 7.63 -7.49 -6.25
N GLN A 60 8.57 -8.16 -5.53
CA GLN A 60 9.89 -8.45 -6.11
C GLN A 60 9.78 -9.45 -7.26
N SER A 61 8.91 -10.47 -7.16
CA SER A 61 8.70 -11.42 -8.26
C SER A 61 8.13 -10.74 -9.52
N ILE A 62 7.23 -9.77 -9.36
CA ILE A 62 6.69 -8.98 -10.49
C ILE A 62 7.82 -8.15 -11.14
N ILE A 63 8.69 -7.53 -10.33
CA ILE A 63 9.84 -6.75 -10.84
C ILE A 63 10.83 -7.67 -11.57
N ASN A 64 11.17 -8.82 -10.99
CA ASN A 64 12.07 -9.79 -11.61
C ASN A 64 11.50 -10.36 -12.92
N ALA A 65 10.19 -10.63 -12.97
CA ALA A 65 9.53 -11.09 -14.18
C ALA A 65 9.57 -10.02 -15.31
N PHE A 66 9.47 -8.75 -14.96
CA PHE A 66 9.66 -7.67 -15.92
C PHE A 66 11.09 -7.62 -16.45
N ASP A 67 12.08 -7.68 -15.57
CA ASP A 67 13.51 -7.63 -15.91
C ASP A 67 13.89 -8.78 -16.85
N GLU A 68 13.43 -10.02 -16.56
CA GLU A 68 13.64 -11.18 -17.44
C GLU A 68 13.00 -11.03 -18.82
N GLN A 69 11.84 -10.40 -18.92
CA GLN A 69 11.10 -10.24 -20.17
C GLN A 69 11.57 -9.03 -21.00
N ASN A 70 12.36 -8.12 -20.41
CA ASN A 70 12.81 -6.89 -21.04
C ASN A 70 14.34 -6.75 -20.94
N PRO A 71 15.13 -7.58 -21.64
CA PRO A 71 16.59 -7.62 -21.50
C PRO A 71 17.32 -6.34 -21.95
N ASP A 72 16.60 -5.38 -22.52
CA ASP A 72 17.04 -4.03 -22.85
C ASP A 72 16.83 -3.00 -21.72
N ILE A 73 16.27 -3.43 -20.57
CA ILE A 73 16.06 -2.62 -19.39
C ILE A 73 16.61 -3.36 -18.16
N ASN A 74 17.49 -2.74 -17.39
CA ASN A 74 17.95 -3.27 -16.11
C ASN A 74 17.22 -2.57 -14.98
N VAL A 75 16.58 -3.30 -14.08
CA VAL A 75 15.85 -2.73 -12.93
C VAL A 75 16.65 -2.96 -11.65
N THR A 76 17.05 -1.87 -11.00
CA THR A 76 17.65 -1.91 -9.67
C THR A 76 16.59 -1.56 -8.63
N THR A 77 16.32 -2.47 -7.67
CA THR A 77 15.40 -2.21 -6.55
C THR A 77 16.15 -1.61 -5.37
N GLU A 78 15.67 -0.48 -4.86
CA GLU A 78 16.10 0.12 -3.60
C GLU A 78 15.05 -0.12 -2.52
N HIS A 79 15.50 -0.58 -1.34
CA HIS A 79 14.63 -0.78 -0.18
C HIS A 79 14.70 0.44 0.72
N LEU A 80 13.54 1.01 1.03
CA LEU A 80 13.40 2.15 1.92
C LEU A 80 12.80 1.69 3.25
N ASP A 81 13.31 2.20 4.36
CA ASP A 81 12.63 2.06 5.65
C ASP A 81 11.28 2.75 5.60
N TRP A 82 10.21 2.04 5.98
CA TRP A 82 8.84 2.55 5.92
C TRP A 82 8.67 3.87 6.70
N GLY A 83 9.25 3.94 7.91
CA GLY A 83 9.14 5.10 8.79
C GLY A 83 9.95 6.31 8.31
N GLN A 84 11.00 6.09 7.48
CA GLN A 84 11.90 7.13 6.98
C GLN A 84 11.70 7.47 5.50
N THR A 85 10.89 6.71 4.78
CA THR A 85 10.72 6.84 3.32
C THR A 85 10.55 8.29 2.86
N TYR A 86 9.64 9.04 3.49
CA TYR A 86 9.36 10.41 3.04
C TYR A 86 10.45 11.42 3.40
N ASN A 87 11.19 11.22 4.48
CA ASN A 87 12.36 12.02 4.81
C ASN A 87 13.49 11.78 3.81
N ILE A 88 13.71 10.50 3.44
CA ILE A 88 14.68 10.09 2.43
C ILE A 88 14.30 10.69 1.07
N LEU A 89 13.05 10.54 0.64
CA LEU A 89 12.59 11.07 -0.64
C LEU A 89 12.71 12.60 -0.71
N GLN A 90 12.33 13.33 0.34
CA GLN A 90 12.52 14.79 0.38
C GLN A 90 13.99 15.20 0.19
N THR A 91 14.91 14.53 0.88
CA THR A 91 16.35 14.77 0.74
C THR A 91 16.81 14.48 -0.69
N ARG A 92 16.43 13.33 -1.24
CA ARG A 92 16.81 12.93 -2.60
C ARG A 92 16.26 13.85 -3.68
N TYR A 93 15.04 14.38 -3.51
CA TYR A 93 14.49 15.38 -4.42
C TYR A 93 15.27 16.71 -4.34
N ALA A 94 15.66 17.14 -3.14
CA ALA A 94 16.49 18.33 -2.97
C ALA A 94 17.87 18.17 -3.62
N ASP A 95 18.49 17.00 -3.52
CA ASP A 95 19.80 16.67 -4.07
C ASP A 95 19.75 16.23 -5.55
N LYS A 96 18.56 16.16 -6.17
CA LYS A 96 18.33 15.66 -7.54
C LYS A 96 18.81 14.22 -7.75
N SER A 97 18.73 13.40 -6.73
CA SER A 97 19.10 11.97 -6.71
C SER A 97 17.89 11.05 -6.47
N ALA A 98 16.68 11.55 -6.71
CA ALA A 98 15.47 10.76 -6.60
C ALA A 98 15.52 9.52 -7.52
N PRO A 99 15.02 8.34 -7.08
CA PRO A 99 14.91 7.17 -7.93
C PRO A 99 14.01 7.44 -9.13
N ASP A 100 14.20 6.69 -10.24
CA ASP A 100 13.45 6.92 -11.48
C ASP A 100 11.94 6.67 -11.30
N ILE A 101 11.58 5.75 -10.40
CA ILE A 101 10.21 5.51 -9.93
C ILE A 101 10.24 5.12 -8.44
N HIS A 102 9.26 5.56 -7.66
CA HIS A 102 9.18 5.18 -6.25
C HIS A 102 7.75 5.04 -5.77
N ILE A 103 7.58 4.20 -4.75
CA ILE A 103 6.30 4.05 -4.06
C ILE A 103 5.95 5.32 -3.26
N MET A 104 4.66 5.65 -3.22
CA MET A 104 4.12 6.75 -2.42
C MET A 104 2.69 6.42 -1.97
N HIS A 105 2.31 6.89 -0.78
CA HIS A 105 0.91 6.95 -0.38
C HIS A 105 0.23 8.19 -0.98
N ARG A 106 -1.04 8.09 -1.35
CA ARG A 106 -1.82 9.17 -1.93
C ARG A 106 -1.82 10.45 -1.07
N HIS A 107 -1.86 10.30 0.25
CA HIS A 107 -1.89 11.44 1.17
C HIS A 107 -0.63 12.32 1.13
N ARG A 108 0.44 11.86 0.45
CA ARG A 108 1.66 12.62 0.22
C ARG A 108 1.66 13.43 -1.07
N ILE A 109 0.70 13.21 -1.95
CA ILE A 109 0.58 13.94 -3.22
C ILE A 109 0.64 15.47 -3.01
N PRO A 110 -0.16 16.09 -2.10
CA PRO A 110 -0.13 17.53 -1.94
C PRO A 110 1.25 18.09 -1.60
N GLN A 111 2.01 17.36 -0.77
CA GLN A 111 3.33 17.76 -0.34
C GLN A 111 4.35 17.77 -1.51
N PHE A 112 4.35 16.70 -2.32
CA PHE A 112 5.36 16.54 -3.38
C PHE A 112 4.95 17.19 -4.70
N SER A 113 3.67 17.26 -5.04
CA SER A 113 3.18 17.93 -6.24
C SER A 113 3.32 19.45 -6.14
N THR A 114 2.99 20.04 -4.99
CA THR A 114 3.06 21.50 -4.78
C THR A 114 4.48 22.08 -4.94
N ILE A 115 5.50 21.30 -4.62
CA ILE A 115 6.91 21.69 -4.83
C ILE A 115 7.47 21.29 -6.19
N GLY A 116 6.65 20.70 -7.08
CA GLY A 116 7.06 20.24 -8.40
C GLY A 116 8.05 19.06 -8.38
N ALA A 117 8.01 18.22 -7.34
CA ALA A 117 8.90 17.07 -7.20
C ALA A 117 8.47 15.91 -8.10
N ILE A 118 7.18 15.60 -8.13
CA ILE A 118 6.61 14.48 -8.89
C ILE A 118 5.92 14.95 -10.18
N ALA A 119 5.83 14.07 -11.17
CA ALA A 119 5.26 14.34 -12.48
C ALA A 119 3.72 14.32 -12.45
N ASP A 120 3.10 15.27 -13.16
CA ASP A 120 1.72 15.16 -13.58
C ASP A 120 1.62 14.13 -14.72
N LEU A 121 0.88 13.05 -14.50
CA LEU A 121 0.71 11.94 -15.40
C LEU A 121 -0.65 11.98 -16.16
N SER A 122 -1.34 13.11 -16.11
CA SER A 122 -2.61 13.29 -16.83
C SER A 122 -2.49 12.94 -18.32
N GLY A 123 -3.28 11.95 -18.78
CA GLY A 123 -3.26 11.47 -20.16
C GLY A 123 -2.00 10.68 -20.56
N GLU A 124 -1.17 10.26 -19.60
CA GLU A 124 0.00 9.40 -19.90
C GLU A 124 -0.38 7.91 -19.93
N LEU A 125 -1.35 7.47 -19.13
CA LEU A 125 -1.73 6.07 -19.02
C LEU A 125 -2.11 5.45 -20.35
N GLU A 126 -2.98 6.12 -21.09
CA GLU A 126 -3.52 5.67 -22.38
C GLU A 126 -2.41 5.52 -23.44
N LYS A 127 -1.37 6.34 -23.40
CA LYS A 127 -0.22 6.25 -24.31
C LYS A 127 0.56 4.95 -24.16
N TYR A 128 0.48 4.35 -22.98
CA TYR A 128 1.13 3.08 -22.66
C TYR A 128 0.13 1.91 -22.56
N GLY A 129 -1.11 2.10 -23.00
CA GLY A 129 -2.13 1.04 -23.04
C GLY A 129 -2.70 0.68 -21.67
N MET A 130 -2.66 1.61 -20.71
CA MET A 130 -3.37 1.51 -19.43
C MET A 130 -4.67 2.31 -19.55
N ASP A 131 -5.81 1.63 -19.44
CA ASP A 131 -7.13 2.25 -19.58
C ASP A 131 -7.54 2.92 -18.25
N SER A 132 -7.48 4.24 -18.19
CA SER A 132 -7.90 4.99 -17.00
C SER A 132 -9.37 4.80 -16.65
N GLY A 133 -10.22 4.42 -17.62
CA GLY A 133 -11.62 4.06 -17.39
C GLY A 133 -11.82 2.76 -16.60
N ASP A 134 -10.80 1.91 -16.50
CA ASP A 134 -10.80 0.70 -15.66
C ASP A 134 -10.43 0.99 -14.19
N ILE A 135 -9.94 2.18 -13.86
CA ILE A 135 -9.63 2.59 -12.49
C ILE A 135 -10.93 2.89 -11.75
N VAL A 136 -11.12 2.27 -10.58
CA VAL A 136 -12.31 2.56 -9.73
C VAL A 136 -12.30 4.03 -9.28
N PRO A 137 -13.48 4.66 -9.14
CA PRO A 137 -13.58 6.10 -8.82
C PRO A 137 -12.78 6.52 -7.60
N MET A 138 -12.82 5.74 -6.51
CA MET A 138 -12.06 6.01 -5.29
C MET A 138 -10.54 6.13 -5.55
N MET A 139 -9.98 5.22 -6.37
CA MET A 139 -8.55 5.31 -6.69
C MET A 139 -8.25 6.48 -7.62
N MET A 140 -9.13 6.78 -8.57
CA MET A 140 -8.97 7.96 -9.42
C MET A 140 -8.98 9.26 -8.58
N ASP A 141 -9.90 9.37 -7.62
CA ASP A 141 -9.94 10.49 -6.68
C ASP A 141 -8.66 10.54 -5.82
N ALA A 142 -8.15 9.37 -5.40
CA ALA A 142 -6.91 9.26 -4.63
C ALA A 142 -5.68 9.76 -5.41
N LEU A 143 -5.61 9.54 -6.73
CA LEU A 143 -4.52 9.97 -7.59
C LEU A 143 -4.61 11.44 -8.00
N THR A 144 -5.79 12.07 -7.83
CA THR A 144 -6.07 13.40 -8.34
C THR A 144 -5.92 14.45 -7.25
N TYR A 145 -5.17 15.49 -7.53
CA TYR A 145 -5.04 16.65 -6.67
C TYR A 145 -4.78 17.90 -7.50
N ASP A 146 -5.48 19.01 -7.19
CA ASP A 146 -5.35 20.31 -7.86
C ASP A 146 -5.39 20.23 -9.41
N GLY A 147 -6.25 19.34 -9.91
CA GLY A 147 -6.50 19.16 -11.35
C GLY A 147 -5.50 18.31 -12.12
N GLY A 148 -4.45 17.80 -11.46
CA GLY A 148 -3.48 16.86 -12.04
C GLY A 148 -3.66 15.44 -11.51
N MET A 149 -3.13 14.45 -12.24
CA MET A 149 -3.01 13.05 -11.83
C MET A 149 -1.54 12.76 -11.47
N TRP A 150 -1.26 12.41 -10.21
CA TRP A 150 0.09 12.48 -9.65
C TRP A 150 0.75 11.13 -9.37
N GLY A 151 0.19 10.04 -9.86
CA GLY A 151 0.79 8.71 -9.69
C GLY A 151 0.15 7.65 -10.57
N LEU A 152 0.84 6.51 -10.69
CA LEU A 152 0.36 5.29 -11.30
C LEU A 152 -0.21 4.40 -10.19
N PRO A 153 -1.45 3.91 -10.29
CA PRO A 153 -2.08 3.19 -9.19
C PRO A 153 -1.38 1.85 -8.93
N LEU A 154 -1.30 1.45 -7.65
CA LEU A 154 -0.84 0.11 -7.26
C LEU A 154 -1.94 -0.67 -6.53
N ASP A 155 -2.56 -0.09 -5.50
CA ASP A 155 -3.59 -0.75 -4.70
C ASP A 155 -4.47 0.24 -3.91
N ILE A 156 -5.48 -0.34 -3.28
CA ILE A 156 -6.25 0.29 -2.23
C ILE A 156 -6.12 -0.59 -0.99
N HIS A 157 -5.91 0.00 0.19
CA HIS A 157 -5.78 -0.73 1.43
C HIS A 157 -6.58 -0.07 2.57
N ALA A 158 -7.04 -0.89 3.51
CA ALA A 158 -7.88 -0.45 4.60
C ALA A 158 -7.63 -1.26 5.87
N GLY A 159 -8.04 -0.71 7.00
CA GLY A 159 -8.05 -1.42 8.27
C GLY A 159 -9.16 -2.45 8.34
N LEU A 160 -8.81 -3.64 8.81
CA LEU A 160 -9.67 -4.83 8.93
C LEU A 160 -9.62 -5.37 10.36
N PHE A 161 -10.61 -6.18 10.72
CA PHE A 161 -10.60 -7.02 11.91
C PHE A 161 -10.08 -8.41 11.56
N HIS A 162 -8.80 -8.67 11.87
CA HIS A 162 -8.19 -10.00 11.80
C HIS A 162 -8.58 -10.77 13.07
N THR A 163 -9.18 -11.91 12.93
CA THR A 163 -9.93 -12.59 14.00
C THR A 163 -9.40 -13.99 14.26
N ASN A 164 -9.10 -14.27 15.53
CA ASN A 164 -8.85 -15.62 16.03
C ASN A 164 -10.20 -16.28 16.35
N MET A 165 -10.71 -17.11 15.44
CA MET A 165 -12.00 -17.77 15.56
C MET A 165 -12.06 -18.76 16.73
N ASP A 166 -10.92 -19.35 17.12
CA ASP A 166 -10.88 -20.31 18.22
C ASP A 166 -11.10 -19.61 19.57
N LEU A 167 -10.52 -18.41 19.75
CA LEU A 167 -10.76 -17.60 20.94
C LEU A 167 -12.18 -17.03 20.94
N MET A 168 -12.66 -16.53 19.80
CA MET A 168 -14.03 -16.04 19.66
C MET A 168 -15.07 -17.13 19.95
N ALA A 169 -14.83 -18.35 19.51
CA ALA A 169 -15.70 -19.48 19.81
C ALA A 169 -15.71 -19.83 21.31
N LYS A 170 -14.53 -19.87 21.95
CA LYS A 170 -14.41 -20.07 23.42
C LYS A 170 -15.13 -18.98 24.20
N ALA A 171 -15.11 -17.74 23.71
CA ALA A 171 -15.79 -16.59 24.31
C ALA A 171 -17.31 -16.56 24.02
N GLY A 172 -17.83 -17.51 23.21
CA GLY A 172 -19.25 -17.54 22.80
C GLY A 172 -19.61 -16.51 21.73
N LEU A 173 -18.61 -15.96 21.04
CA LEU A 173 -18.75 -14.88 20.05
C LEU A 173 -18.69 -15.40 18.61
N VAL A 174 -19.19 -16.60 18.35
CA VAL A 174 -19.31 -17.19 17.01
C VAL A 174 -20.74 -17.68 16.77
N LYS A 175 -21.28 -17.38 15.60
CA LYS A 175 -22.57 -17.88 15.14
C LYS A 175 -22.49 -18.23 13.66
N ASP A 176 -23.02 -19.40 13.30
CA ASP A 176 -23.06 -19.89 11.92
C ASP A 176 -21.70 -19.88 11.21
N GLY A 177 -20.62 -20.18 11.97
CA GLY A 177 -19.24 -20.20 11.47
C GLY A 177 -18.61 -18.82 11.24
N LYS A 178 -19.27 -17.74 11.67
CA LYS A 178 -18.77 -16.36 11.54
C LYS A 178 -18.60 -15.71 12.91
N PRO A 179 -17.65 -14.76 13.06
CA PRO A 179 -17.53 -14.01 14.29
C PRO A 179 -18.74 -13.11 14.50
N ILE A 180 -19.17 -12.97 15.74
CA ILE A 180 -20.15 -11.95 16.14
C ILE A 180 -19.34 -10.70 16.46
N TYR A 181 -19.42 -9.70 15.61
CA TYR A 181 -18.81 -8.39 15.87
C TYR A 181 -19.78 -7.47 16.61
N PRO A 182 -19.29 -6.56 17.46
CA PRO A 182 -20.14 -5.64 18.20
C PRO A 182 -20.78 -4.61 17.27
N THR A 183 -21.95 -4.11 17.66
CA THR A 183 -22.72 -3.09 16.94
C THR A 183 -22.87 -1.79 17.75
N SER A 184 -22.27 -1.75 18.95
CA SER A 184 -22.16 -0.54 19.76
C SER A 184 -20.90 -0.58 20.63
N PRO A 185 -20.47 0.57 21.21
CA PRO A 185 -19.36 0.61 22.16
C PRO A 185 -19.61 -0.29 23.40
N GLU A 186 -20.83 -0.31 23.90
CA GLU A 186 -21.21 -1.13 25.07
C GLU A 186 -21.08 -2.61 24.76
N GLU A 187 -21.55 -3.05 23.60
CA GLU A 187 -21.40 -4.44 23.14
C GLU A 187 -19.93 -4.79 22.93
N MET A 188 -19.09 -3.86 22.46
CA MET A 188 -17.64 -4.07 22.38
C MET A 188 -17.01 -4.33 23.74
N ILE A 189 -17.43 -3.61 24.79
CA ILE A 189 -17.00 -3.86 26.15
C ILE A 189 -17.48 -5.22 26.69
N GLU A 190 -18.71 -5.63 26.36
CA GLU A 190 -19.24 -6.97 26.71
C GLU A 190 -18.42 -8.08 26.03
N HIS A 191 -18.13 -7.96 24.75
CA HIS A 191 -17.28 -8.90 24.01
C HIS A 191 -15.85 -8.92 24.59
N ALA A 192 -15.33 -7.79 24.99
CA ALA A 192 -14.02 -7.68 25.62
C ALA A 192 -13.97 -8.44 26.96
N ARG A 193 -15.01 -8.34 27.78
CA ARG A 193 -15.14 -9.13 29.03
C ARG A 193 -15.23 -10.63 28.76
N ALA A 194 -15.94 -11.03 27.70
CA ALA A 194 -16.06 -12.43 27.29
C ALA A 194 -14.70 -13.01 26.83
N CYS A 195 -13.91 -12.27 26.07
CA CYS A 195 -12.54 -12.66 25.69
C CYS A 195 -11.61 -12.75 26.92
N LYS A 196 -11.70 -11.79 27.84
CA LYS A 196 -10.91 -11.85 29.10
C LYS A 196 -11.27 -13.08 29.95
N ALA A 197 -12.52 -13.46 29.99
CA ALA A 197 -12.96 -14.64 30.74
C ALA A 197 -12.37 -15.97 30.22
N VAL A 198 -11.93 -16.01 28.97
CA VAL A 198 -11.24 -17.17 28.36
C VAL A 198 -9.72 -16.99 28.30
N GLY A 199 -9.18 -15.92 28.92
CA GLY A 199 -7.75 -15.68 29.10
C GLY A 199 -7.08 -14.94 27.94
N ALA A 200 -7.83 -14.28 27.05
CA ALA A 200 -7.31 -13.51 25.94
C ALA A 200 -7.66 -12.02 26.05
N ASP A 201 -6.90 -11.18 25.40
CA ASP A 201 -7.31 -9.80 25.16
C ASP A 201 -8.37 -9.76 24.05
N TYR A 202 -9.22 -8.73 24.06
CA TYR A 202 -10.23 -8.62 23.02
C TYR A 202 -9.63 -8.11 21.73
N ILE A 203 -8.90 -7.00 21.79
CA ILE A 203 -8.31 -6.37 20.63
C ILE A 203 -6.87 -5.97 20.89
N THR A 204 -6.03 -6.08 19.87
CA THR A 204 -4.70 -5.48 19.83
C THR A 204 -4.56 -4.61 18.58
N SER A 205 -3.73 -3.59 18.65
CA SER A 205 -3.39 -2.72 17.55
C SER A 205 -2.17 -1.89 17.90
N GLY A 206 -1.14 -1.93 17.10
CA GLY A 206 0.04 -1.08 17.29
C GLY A 206 -0.12 0.34 16.71
N GLN A 207 -1.34 0.76 16.38
CA GLN A 207 -1.60 2.05 15.73
C GLN A 207 -2.94 2.66 16.17
N VAL A 208 -3.00 3.99 16.23
CA VAL A 208 -4.24 4.72 16.60
C VAL A 208 -5.28 4.84 15.47
N ARG A 209 -5.07 4.18 14.33
CA ARG A 209 -6.01 4.21 13.17
C ARG A 209 -7.40 3.68 13.50
N THR A 210 -7.50 2.82 14.51
CA THR A 210 -8.79 2.37 15.04
C THR A 210 -9.58 3.53 15.63
N VAL A 211 -8.91 4.41 16.40
CA VAL A 211 -9.53 5.63 16.95
C VAL A 211 -10.00 6.56 15.81
N TYR A 212 -9.21 6.67 14.74
CA TYR A 212 -9.62 7.43 13.54
C TYR A 212 -10.93 6.90 12.99
N SER A 213 -10.98 5.60 12.74
CA SER A 213 -12.16 4.92 12.20
C SER A 213 -13.40 5.17 13.06
N LEU A 214 -13.27 5.06 14.39
CA LEU A 214 -14.37 5.29 15.32
C LEU A 214 -14.81 6.76 15.38
N ALA A 215 -13.90 7.72 15.27
CA ALA A 215 -14.25 9.14 15.18
C ALA A 215 -14.98 9.45 13.87
N TRP A 216 -14.55 8.87 12.75
CA TRP A 216 -15.22 9.00 11.45
C TRP A 216 -16.61 8.36 11.43
N GLN A 217 -16.83 7.27 12.17
CA GLN A 217 -18.16 6.68 12.35
C GLN A 217 -19.14 7.66 13.01
N GLN A 218 -18.64 8.65 13.75
CA GLN A 218 -19.39 9.72 14.40
C GLN A 218 -19.34 11.06 13.63
N ASN A 219 -18.94 11.03 12.35
CA ASN A 219 -18.83 12.19 11.47
C ASN A 219 -17.73 13.22 11.85
N SER A 220 -16.72 12.84 12.62
CA SER A 220 -15.54 13.69 12.87
C SER A 220 -14.41 13.38 11.89
N ASN A 221 -13.81 14.41 11.27
CA ASN A 221 -12.72 14.28 10.30
C ASN A 221 -11.38 14.85 10.82
N PHE A 222 -11.25 15.12 12.12
CA PHE A 222 -10.13 15.81 12.77
C PHE A 222 -9.88 17.23 12.25
N PHE A 223 -10.04 17.47 10.96
CA PHE A 223 -10.06 18.80 10.36
C PHE A 223 -10.86 18.81 9.05
N GLU A 224 -11.43 19.96 8.72
CA GLU A 224 -12.14 20.23 7.48
C GLU A 224 -11.64 21.55 6.90
N GLY A 225 -10.94 21.50 5.77
CA GLY A 225 -10.28 22.67 5.24
C GLY A 225 -9.35 23.31 6.29
N LYS A 226 -9.69 24.52 6.74
CA LYS A 226 -8.93 25.25 7.77
C LYS A 226 -9.52 25.15 9.19
N LYS A 227 -10.52 24.30 9.42
CA LYS A 227 -11.17 24.10 10.71
C LYS A 227 -10.64 22.83 11.37
N ALA A 228 -9.99 22.97 12.53
CA ALA A 228 -9.56 21.83 13.36
C ALA A 228 -10.75 21.31 14.19
N THR A 229 -10.97 20.02 14.20
CA THR A 229 -12.06 19.31 14.90
C THR A 229 -11.55 18.16 15.77
N LEU A 230 -10.30 18.24 16.25
CA LEU A 230 -9.70 17.20 17.09
C LEU A 230 -10.29 17.21 18.53
N ASN A 231 -10.72 18.37 19.04
CA ASN A 231 -11.32 18.46 20.36
C ASN A 231 -12.85 18.48 20.27
N THR A 232 -13.44 17.37 19.86
CA THR A 232 -14.90 17.18 19.77
C THR A 232 -15.30 15.94 20.57
N ASP A 233 -16.58 15.80 20.88
CA ASP A 233 -17.09 14.66 21.66
C ASP A 233 -16.90 13.35 20.88
N GLU A 234 -16.99 13.36 19.56
CA GLU A 234 -16.79 12.19 18.71
C GLU A 234 -15.37 11.63 18.85
N VAL A 235 -14.36 12.49 18.87
CA VAL A 235 -12.97 12.08 19.08
C VAL A 235 -12.76 11.58 20.51
N LYS A 236 -13.33 12.28 21.50
CA LYS A 236 -13.26 11.88 22.90
C LYS A 236 -13.90 10.52 23.15
N ASN A 237 -15.09 10.27 22.59
CA ASN A 237 -15.78 8.98 22.68
C ASN A 237 -14.92 7.84 22.11
N ALA A 238 -14.32 8.08 20.94
CA ALA A 238 -13.44 7.09 20.31
C ALA A 238 -12.21 6.77 21.16
N VAL A 239 -11.57 7.78 21.77
CA VAL A 239 -10.41 7.58 22.68
C VAL A 239 -10.85 6.92 23.98
N GLN A 240 -12.01 7.35 24.56
CA GLN A 240 -12.52 6.81 25.81
C GLN A 240 -12.80 5.32 25.73
N LEU A 241 -13.34 4.83 24.61
CA LEU A 241 -13.56 3.39 24.41
C LEU A 241 -12.26 2.59 24.56
N PHE A 242 -11.13 3.10 24.07
CA PHE A 242 -9.82 2.43 24.26
C PHE A 242 -9.28 2.55 25.70
N LEU A 243 -9.58 3.63 26.40
CA LEU A 243 -9.28 3.74 27.84
C LEU A 243 -10.12 2.72 28.65
N ASP A 244 -11.39 2.54 28.32
CA ASP A 244 -12.26 1.56 28.97
C ASP A 244 -11.80 0.11 28.70
N LEU A 245 -11.40 -0.20 27.45
CA LEU A 245 -10.80 -1.50 27.10
C LEU A 245 -9.50 -1.77 27.83
N LYS A 246 -8.65 -0.75 28.01
CA LYS A 246 -7.43 -0.82 28.81
C LYS A 246 -7.74 -1.07 30.28
N GLU A 247 -8.72 -0.36 30.86
CA GLU A 247 -9.10 -0.48 32.26
C GLU A 247 -9.54 -1.91 32.62
N ILE A 248 -10.28 -2.57 31.72
CA ILE A 248 -10.67 -3.98 31.93
C ILE A 248 -9.57 -4.98 31.53
N GLY A 249 -8.40 -4.50 31.10
CA GLY A 249 -7.26 -5.32 30.71
C GLY A 249 -7.44 -6.08 29.40
N ALA A 250 -8.30 -5.60 28.51
CA ALA A 250 -8.62 -6.23 27.23
C ALA A 250 -7.93 -5.59 26.01
N TYR A 251 -7.07 -4.62 26.27
CA TYR A 251 -6.23 -3.90 25.30
C TYR A 251 -4.91 -3.47 25.96
N GLN A 252 -3.78 -3.67 25.26
CA GLN A 252 -2.44 -3.29 25.71
C GLN A 252 -1.86 -2.20 24.78
N PRO A 253 -1.98 -0.91 25.17
CA PRO A 253 -1.56 0.22 24.33
C PRO A 253 -0.04 0.38 24.24
N GLU A 254 0.74 -0.29 25.09
CA GLU A 254 2.20 -0.27 25.10
C GLU A 254 2.84 -1.13 23.98
N LEU A 255 2.07 -2.00 23.34
CA LEU A 255 2.56 -2.79 22.24
C LEU A 255 2.76 -1.91 21.00
N ASP A 256 3.96 -1.89 20.48
CA ASP A 256 4.23 -1.32 19.16
C ASP A 256 3.64 -2.20 18.06
N TYR A 257 3.77 -1.75 16.79
CA TYR A 257 3.17 -2.43 15.65
C TYR A 257 3.59 -3.91 15.56
N GLY A 258 4.90 -4.20 15.59
CA GLY A 258 5.39 -5.58 15.46
C GLY A 258 5.06 -6.45 16.68
N SER A 259 5.08 -5.87 17.88
CA SER A 259 4.70 -6.56 19.11
C SER A 259 3.20 -6.89 19.13
N ALA A 260 2.34 -6.01 18.65
CA ALA A 260 0.90 -6.24 18.54
C ALA A 260 0.57 -7.34 17.53
N GLU A 261 1.25 -7.35 16.37
CA GLU A 261 1.14 -8.44 15.39
C GLU A 261 1.54 -9.79 15.99
N LYS A 262 2.73 -9.85 16.61
CA LYS A 262 3.22 -11.06 17.25
C LYS A 262 2.28 -11.53 18.36
N PHE A 263 1.76 -10.63 19.18
CA PHE A 263 0.82 -10.94 20.27
C PHE A 263 -0.45 -11.62 19.74
N PHE A 264 -0.99 -11.13 18.61
CA PHE A 264 -2.14 -11.75 17.93
C PHE A 264 -1.78 -13.11 17.34
N MET A 265 -0.66 -13.20 16.58
CA MET A 265 -0.23 -14.45 15.94
C MET A 265 0.09 -15.57 16.95
N ASP A 266 0.57 -15.20 18.14
CA ASP A 266 0.78 -16.16 19.26
C ASP A 266 -0.55 -16.60 19.91
N GLY A 267 -1.71 -16.11 19.44
CA GLY A 267 -3.02 -16.50 19.95
C GLY A 267 -3.44 -15.83 21.26
N ASN A 268 -2.94 -14.64 21.57
CA ASN A 268 -3.20 -13.94 22.83
C ASN A 268 -4.34 -12.90 22.74
N ALA A 269 -4.85 -12.60 21.54
CA ALA A 269 -5.96 -11.68 21.32
C ALA A 269 -7.04 -12.30 20.42
N CYS A 270 -8.30 -11.96 20.68
CA CYS A 270 -9.43 -12.33 19.84
C CYS A 270 -9.37 -11.63 18.47
N ILE A 271 -8.95 -10.36 18.46
CA ILE A 271 -8.94 -9.51 17.28
C ILE A 271 -7.62 -8.72 17.23
N LEU A 272 -7.08 -8.57 16.02
CA LEU A 272 -6.09 -7.55 15.68
C LEU A 272 -6.71 -6.58 14.68
N TYR A 273 -6.71 -5.29 14.96
CA TYR A 273 -6.96 -4.28 13.94
C TYR A 273 -5.66 -3.99 13.19
N ASN A 274 -5.62 -4.42 11.94
CA ASN A 274 -4.50 -4.20 11.03
C ASN A 274 -5.03 -4.06 9.60
N GLY A 275 -4.16 -3.88 8.63
CA GLY A 275 -4.58 -3.62 7.26
C GLY A 275 -4.68 -4.86 6.37
N THR A 276 -5.09 -4.60 5.14
CA THR A 276 -5.20 -5.62 4.09
C THR A 276 -3.88 -6.29 3.75
N TRP A 277 -2.74 -5.63 3.95
CA TRP A 277 -1.38 -6.07 3.59
C TRP A 277 -0.87 -7.30 4.33
N VAL A 278 -1.50 -7.70 5.43
CA VAL A 278 -1.10 -8.88 6.21
C VAL A 278 -2.02 -10.09 6.02
N VAL A 279 -3.09 -9.97 5.22
CA VAL A 279 -4.09 -11.05 5.05
C VAL A 279 -3.46 -12.32 4.53
N ASP A 280 -2.64 -12.25 3.48
CA ASP A 280 -1.93 -13.40 2.92
C ASP A 280 -0.98 -14.02 3.95
N TYR A 281 -0.18 -13.17 4.61
CA TYR A 281 0.80 -13.62 5.59
C TYR A 281 0.15 -14.33 6.80
N TYR A 282 -0.91 -13.75 7.39
CA TYR A 282 -1.57 -14.37 8.53
C TYR A 282 -2.31 -15.64 8.14
N SER A 283 -2.97 -15.69 6.99
CA SER A 283 -3.68 -16.88 6.53
C SER A 283 -2.78 -18.11 6.41
N GLN A 284 -1.46 -17.92 6.27
CA GLN A 284 -0.47 -18.99 6.09
C GLN A 284 0.36 -19.26 7.35
N ASN A 285 0.41 -18.33 8.33
CA ASN A 285 1.41 -18.37 9.41
C ASN A 285 0.82 -18.36 10.82
N VAL A 286 -0.51 -18.42 11.00
CA VAL A 286 -1.14 -18.57 12.31
C VAL A 286 -1.60 -20.03 12.52
N ASP A 287 -1.51 -20.51 13.77
CA ASP A 287 -1.87 -21.88 14.16
C ASP A 287 -3.33 -22.02 14.65
N PHE A 288 -4.21 -21.05 14.35
CA PHE A 288 -5.61 -21.05 14.73
C PHE A 288 -6.53 -20.81 13.52
N ASN A 289 -7.83 -21.10 13.66
CA ASN A 289 -8.81 -20.79 12.63
C ASN A 289 -8.88 -19.26 12.42
N TYR A 290 -8.38 -18.81 11.29
CA TYR A 290 -8.29 -17.39 10.93
C TYR A 290 -9.51 -16.96 10.13
N TYR A 291 -10.02 -15.79 10.46
CA TYR A 291 -11.04 -15.07 9.70
C TYR A 291 -10.64 -13.59 9.62
N VAL A 292 -11.03 -12.91 8.56
CA VAL A 292 -10.84 -11.48 8.44
C VAL A 292 -12.12 -10.81 7.94
N GLY A 293 -12.53 -9.74 8.61
CA GLY A 293 -13.76 -9.03 8.27
C GLY A 293 -13.58 -7.52 8.28
N SER A 294 -14.60 -6.85 7.77
CA SER A 294 -14.68 -5.39 7.85
C SER A 294 -14.73 -4.92 9.30
N MET A 295 -14.18 -3.74 9.57
CA MET A 295 -14.39 -3.10 10.87
C MET A 295 -15.89 -2.91 11.14
N PRO A 296 -16.39 -3.30 12.32
CA PRO A 296 -17.80 -3.15 12.66
C PRO A 296 -18.20 -1.67 12.81
N THR A 297 -19.45 -1.40 12.55
CA THR A 297 -20.06 -0.08 12.80
C THR A 297 -20.55 -0.03 14.25
N LEU A 298 -19.92 0.80 15.07
CA LEU A 298 -20.26 0.96 16.49
C LEU A 298 -21.10 2.23 16.76
N TYR A 299 -21.14 3.15 15.80
CA TYR A 299 -21.81 4.44 15.91
C TYR A 299 -22.75 4.68 14.73
N ASP A 300 -22.84 5.91 14.24
CA ASP A 300 -23.87 6.35 13.30
C ASP A 300 -23.74 5.75 11.90
N LYS A 301 -22.50 5.49 11.44
CA LYS A 301 -22.21 4.99 10.09
C LYS A 301 -20.96 4.12 10.05
N GLY A 302 -20.88 3.25 9.06
CA GLY A 302 -19.64 2.52 8.78
C GLY A 302 -18.51 3.48 8.40
N ALA A 303 -17.32 3.28 9.00
CA ALA A 303 -16.08 3.89 8.57
C ALA A 303 -14.89 3.03 9.04
N THR A 304 -13.91 2.88 8.18
CA THR A 304 -12.59 2.31 8.52
C THR A 304 -11.49 3.11 7.83
N TRP A 305 -10.35 3.23 8.49
CA TRP A 305 -9.19 3.89 7.89
C TRP A 305 -8.79 3.20 6.59
N ALA A 306 -8.57 4.00 5.56
CA ALA A 306 -8.11 3.55 4.26
C ALA A 306 -7.05 4.50 3.67
N ASP A 307 -6.26 3.98 2.75
CA ASP A 307 -5.30 4.71 1.95
C ASP A 307 -5.05 3.96 0.64
N SER A 308 -4.13 4.42 -0.18
CA SER A 308 -3.72 3.73 -1.40
C SER A 308 -2.23 3.95 -1.68
N HIS A 309 -1.60 2.94 -2.26
CA HIS A 309 -0.27 3.06 -2.81
C HIS A 309 -0.33 3.43 -4.29
N MET A 310 0.64 4.20 -4.70
CA MET A 310 0.88 4.57 -6.09
C MET A 310 2.38 4.64 -6.38
N TRP A 311 2.73 4.49 -7.63
CA TRP A 311 4.07 4.76 -8.11
C TRP A 311 4.16 6.20 -8.58
N SER A 312 5.15 6.93 -8.09
CA SER A 312 5.43 8.32 -8.50
C SER A 312 6.74 8.40 -9.27
N ILE A 313 6.78 9.33 -10.20
CA ILE A 313 7.90 9.55 -11.12
C ILE A 313 8.40 10.99 -10.89
N PRO A 314 9.74 11.25 -10.84
CA PRO A 314 10.25 12.60 -10.75
C PRO A 314 9.79 13.48 -11.92
N ALA A 315 9.36 14.70 -11.63
CA ALA A 315 8.83 15.64 -12.61
C ALA A 315 9.79 15.92 -13.79
N THR A 316 11.09 15.82 -13.55
CA THR A 316 12.13 16.10 -14.56
C THR A 316 12.47 14.89 -15.41
N LEU A 317 12.12 13.66 -15.04
CA LEU A 317 12.61 12.43 -15.69
C LEU A 317 12.30 12.41 -17.19
N LYS A 318 11.06 12.75 -17.58
CA LYS A 318 10.62 12.74 -18.97
C LYS A 318 11.44 13.68 -19.87
N SER A 319 11.89 14.81 -19.33
CA SER A 319 12.66 15.80 -20.07
C SER A 319 14.16 15.55 -20.02
N SER A 320 14.68 15.02 -18.91
CA SER A 320 16.11 14.79 -18.72
C SER A 320 16.60 13.47 -19.31
N SER A 321 15.77 12.43 -19.28
CA SER A 321 16.09 11.07 -19.76
C SER A 321 14.83 10.40 -20.33
N PRO A 322 14.39 10.77 -21.55
CA PRO A 322 13.18 10.23 -22.15
C PRO A 322 13.19 8.69 -22.28
N GLU A 323 14.35 8.08 -22.50
CA GLU A 323 14.54 6.63 -22.57
C GLU A 323 14.28 5.96 -21.21
N LYS A 324 14.72 6.55 -20.09
CA LYS A 324 14.40 6.05 -18.75
C LYS A 324 12.92 6.23 -18.43
N TYR A 325 12.34 7.37 -18.83
CA TYR A 325 10.90 7.59 -18.65
C TYR A 325 10.07 6.53 -19.38
N ASP A 326 10.45 6.19 -20.61
CA ASP A 326 9.79 5.13 -21.39
C ASP A 326 9.95 3.76 -20.73
N ALA A 327 11.15 3.44 -20.22
CA ALA A 327 11.42 2.21 -19.49
C ALA A 327 10.60 2.11 -18.19
N VAL A 328 10.49 3.19 -17.42
CA VAL A 328 9.66 3.30 -16.22
C VAL A 328 8.19 3.08 -16.54
N MET A 329 7.68 3.70 -17.62
CA MET A 329 6.29 3.53 -18.03
C MET A 329 5.98 2.11 -18.52
N LYS A 330 6.96 1.41 -19.14
CA LYS A 330 6.85 -0.02 -19.49
C LYS A 330 6.77 -0.88 -18.23
N LEU A 331 7.61 -0.62 -17.24
CA LEU A 331 7.54 -1.31 -15.94
C LEU A 331 6.18 -1.07 -15.26
N ALA A 332 5.69 0.17 -15.27
CA ALA A 332 4.38 0.50 -14.73
C ALA A 332 3.23 -0.23 -15.47
N LYS A 333 3.32 -0.33 -16.81
CA LYS A 333 2.35 -1.12 -17.60
C LYS A 333 2.41 -2.60 -17.26
N PHE A 334 3.60 -3.15 -17.04
CA PHE A 334 3.75 -4.54 -16.62
C PHE A 334 3.11 -4.76 -15.24
N MET A 335 3.35 -3.88 -14.27
CA MET A 335 2.68 -3.93 -12.96
C MET A 335 1.16 -3.78 -13.07
N TRP A 336 0.68 -2.92 -13.98
CA TRP A 336 -0.75 -2.79 -14.29
C TRP A 336 -1.34 -4.13 -14.75
N ASP A 337 -0.68 -4.82 -15.67
CA ASP A 337 -1.14 -6.11 -16.19
C ASP A 337 -1.11 -7.20 -15.11
N HIS A 338 -0.17 -7.10 -14.16
CA HIS A 338 0.01 -8.00 -13.02
C HIS A 338 -0.69 -7.51 -11.73
N SER A 339 -1.64 -6.58 -11.81
CA SER A 339 -2.36 -6.07 -10.64
C SER A 339 -3.17 -7.15 -9.88
N ILE A 340 -3.59 -8.22 -10.57
CA ILE A 340 -4.18 -9.40 -9.92
C ILE A 340 -3.17 -10.14 -9.04
N ASP A 341 -1.92 -10.23 -9.45
CA ASP A 341 -0.85 -10.91 -8.70
C ASP A 341 -0.51 -10.12 -7.45
N TRP A 342 -0.39 -8.78 -7.54
CA TRP A 342 -0.27 -7.92 -6.37
C TRP A 342 -1.43 -8.07 -5.38
N SER A 343 -2.64 -8.28 -5.88
CA SER A 343 -3.81 -8.48 -5.02
C SER A 343 -3.72 -9.74 -4.15
N ARG A 344 -2.79 -10.68 -4.40
CA ARG A 344 -2.56 -11.86 -3.53
C ARG A 344 -2.10 -11.49 -2.13
N THR A 345 -1.45 -10.33 -1.96
CA THR A 345 -1.04 -9.81 -0.65
C THR A 345 -2.18 -9.62 0.34
N GLY A 346 -3.38 -9.34 -0.15
CA GLY A 346 -4.53 -8.89 0.63
C GLY A 346 -5.05 -7.53 0.19
N HIS A 347 -4.23 -6.74 -0.48
CA HIS A 347 -4.65 -5.45 -1.01
C HIS A 347 -5.82 -5.56 -1.97
N MET A 348 -6.68 -4.54 -1.98
CA MET A 348 -7.79 -4.45 -2.91
C MET A 348 -7.29 -3.93 -4.26
N SER A 349 -7.78 -4.52 -5.34
CA SER A 349 -7.45 -4.02 -6.67
C SER A 349 -8.09 -2.65 -6.91
N TYR A 350 -7.38 -1.82 -7.63
CA TYR A 350 -7.87 -0.54 -8.15
C TYR A 350 -8.55 -0.65 -9.51
N ARG A 351 -8.55 -1.85 -10.13
CA ARG A 351 -9.10 -2.08 -11.46
C ARG A 351 -10.46 -2.78 -11.39
N SER A 352 -11.47 -2.15 -11.99
CA SER A 352 -12.83 -2.69 -12.07
C SER A 352 -12.87 -4.06 -12.76
N SER A 353 -12.10 -4.22 -13.84
CA SER A 353 -11.99 -5.50 -14.57
C SER A 353 -11.42 -6.63 -13.71
N VAL A 354 -10.43 -6.33 -12.86
CA VAL A 354 -9.81 -7.29 -11.93
C VAL A 354 -10.76 -7.64 -10.80
N ILE A 355 -11.35 -6.64 -10.13
CA ILE A 355 -12.31 -6.84 -9.02
C ILE A 355 -13.48 -7.74 -9.45
N ASN A 356 -13.95 -7.58 -10.69
CA ASN A 356 -15.08 -8.35 -11.20
C ASN A 356 -14.69 -9.74 -11.72
N SER A 357 -13.42 -10.07 -11.84
CA SER A 357 -12.94 -11.37 -12.34
C SER A 357 -13.17 -12.51 -11.33
N ASP A 358 -13.37 -13.72 -11.83
CA ASP A 358 -13.46 -14.92 -11.00
C ASP A 358 -12.12 -15.20 -10.30
N ALA A 359 -11.01 -14.88 -10.95
CA ALA A 359 -9.66 -15.02 -10.38
C ALA A 359 -9.51 -14.20 -9.09
N TYR A 360 -9.92 -12.93 -9.08
CA TYR A 360 -9.87 -12.08 -7.89
C TYR A 360 -10.82 -12.58 -6.79
N LYS A 361 -12.05 -12.91 -7.15
CA LYS A 361 -13.06 -13.40 -6.20
C LYS A 361 -12.70 -14.72 -5.54
N SER A 362 -11.87 -15.53 -6.21
CA SER A 362 -11.38 -16.82 -5.68
C SER A 362 -10.14 -16.69 -4.79
N LEU A 363 -9.52 -15.52 -4.69
CA LEU A 363 -8.42 -15.32 -3.76
C LEU A 363 -8.90 -15.53 -2.31
N PRO A 364 -8.05 -16.13 -1.44
CA PRO A 364 -8.41 -16.36 -0.04
C PRO A 364 -8.95 -15.09 0.64
N HIS A 365 -10.00 -15.25 1.44
CA HIS A 365 -10.61 -14.20 2.28
C HIS A 365 -11.23 -13.01 1.54
N ARG A 366 -11.15 -12.88 0.20
CA ARG A 366 -11.64 -11.70 -0.52
C ARG A 366 -13.12 -11.41 -0.29
N THR A 367 -13.95 -12.44 -0.18
CA THR A 367 -15.39 -12.27 0.05
C THR A 367 -15.74 -11.92 1.50
N GLU A 368 -14.84 -12.19 2.46
CA GLU A 368 -15.07 -11.96 3.89
C GLU A 368 -15.02 -10.46 4.24
N TYR A 369 -14.14 -9.70 3.59
CA TYR A 369 -13.99 -8.26 3.81
C TYR A 369 -14.38 -7.39 2.60
N ALA A 370 -15.05 -7.95 1.61
CA ALA A 370 -15.46 -7.20 0.41
C ALA A 370 -16.29 -5.93 0.74
N SER A 371 -17.14 -6.01 1.78
CA SER A 371 -17.94 -4.88 2.26
C SER A 371 -17.12 -3.72 2.84
N THR A 372 -15.83 -3.92 3.10
CA THR A 372 -14.94 -2.82 3.53
C THR A 372 -14.90 -1.70 2.50
N ALA A 373 -15.06 -2.02 1.22
CA ALA A 373 -15.10 -1.02 0.15
C ALA A 373 -16.17 0.06 0.36
N ASP A 374 -17.29 -0.29 1.02
CA ASP A 374 -18.42 0.63 1.26
C ASP A 374 -18.17 1.59 2.44
N ILE A 375 -17.19 1.29 3.28
CA ILE A 375 -16.94 2.04 4.53
C ILE A 375 -15.52 2.62 4.59
N MET A 376 -14.74 2.50 3.53
CA MET A 376 -13.40 3.09 3.47
C MET A 376 -13.47 4.60 3.62
N THR A 377 -12.65 5.13 4.52
CA THR A 377 -12.57 6.56 4.80
C THR A 377 -11.11 6.94 4.93
N ASP A 378 -10.73 8.00 4.28
CA ASP A 378 -9.37 8.49 4.31
C ASP A 378 -9.25 9.89 4.93
N THR A 379 -8.03 10.27 5.26
CA THR A 379 -7.75 11.59 5.81
C THR A 379 -7.82 12.67 4.72
N PRO A 380 -8.30 13.88 5.05
CA PRO A 380 -8.31 14.98 4.10
C PRO A 380 -6.91 15.35 3.58
N HIS A 381 -6.83 15.77 2.34
CA HIS A 381 -5.58 16.23 1.73
C HIS A 381 -4.96 17.42 2.46
N SER A 382 -3.66 17.40 2.70
CA SER A 382 -2.90 18.52 3.25
C SER A 382 -1.44 18.48 2.83
N VAL A 383 -0.86 19.62 2.49
CA VAL A 383 0.59 19.77 2.25
C VAL A 383 1.40 19.47 3.52
N ASN A 384 0.80 19.61 4.69
CA ASN A 384 1.42 19.36 6.00
C ASN A 384 1.02 17.99 6.59
N TYR A 385 0.51 17.07 5.77
CA TYR A 385 -0.03 15.79 6.23
C TYR A 385 0.85 15.09 7.27
N GLY A 386 2.15 14.95 6.99
CA GLY A 386 3.07 14.27 7.90
C GLY A 386 3.11 14.88 9.30
N ALA A 387 3.16 16.21 9.39
CA ALA A 387 3.17 16.91 10.68
C ALA A 387 1.81 16.80 11.39
N ILE A 388 0.71 16.82 10.64
CA ILE A 388 -0.65 16.69 11.18
C ILE A 388 -0.83 15.30 11.79
N ILE A 389 -0.54 14.24 11.07
CA ILE A 389 -0.71 12.87 11.55
C ILE A 389 0.23 12.58 12.72
N SER A 390 1.49 13.00 12.65
CA SER A 390 2.42 12.85 13.77
C SER A 390 1.92 13.54 15.05
N LEU A 391 1.31 14.71 14.93
CA LEU A 391 0.68 15.39 16.07
C LEU A 391 -0.50 14.57 16.62
N ILE A 392 -1.41 14.12 15.77
CA ILE A 392 -2.62 13.41 16.17
C ILE A 392 -2.24 12.07 16.82
N ASP A 393 -1.38 11.28 16.18
CA ASP A 393 -0.93 9.98 16.67
C ASP A 393 -0.24 10.09 18.02
N SER A 394 0.71 11.02 18.16
CA SER A 394 1.46 11.17 19.40
C SER A 394 0.59 11.63 20.58
N GLU A 395 -0.36 12.53 20.35
CA GLU A 395 -1.22 13.02 21.45
C GLU A 395 -2.29 11.99 21.85
N ILE A 396 -2.89 11.28 20.87
CA ILE A 396 -3.85 10.19 21.17
C ILE A 396 -3.13 9.03 21.88
N GLN A 397 -1.96 8.62 21.38
CA GLN A 397 -1.18 7.55 22.02
C GLN A 397 -0.81 7.89 23.47
N ALA A 398 -0.35 9.13 23.74
CA ALA A 398 -0.01 9.57 25.08
C ALA A 398 -1.23 9.57 26.04
N ILE A 399 -2.43 9.89 25.54
CA ILE A 399 -3.66 9.77 26.31
C ILE A 399 -3.94 8.30 26.64
N ILE A 400 -3.93 7.42 25.67
CA ILE A 400 -4.24 6.00 25.84
C ILE A 400 -3.22 5.30 26.75
N LEU A 401 -1.94 5.68 26.67
CA LEU A 401 -0.91 5.24 27.61
C LEU A 401 -1.16 5.73 29.05
N GLY A 402 -1.93 6.80 29.24
CA GLY A 402 -2.18 7.43 30.55
C GLY A 402 -1.11 8.44 30.95
N GLU A 403 -0.30 8.89 30.00
CA GLU A 403 0.74 9.92 30.19
C GLU A 403 0.14 11.33 30.19
N LYS A 404 -1.03 11.50 29.57
CA LYS A 404 -1.73 12.78 29.44
C LYS A 404 -3.23 12.63 29.69
N GLU A 405 -3.83 13.71 30.19
CA GLU A 405 -5.28 13.81 30.40
C GLU A 405 -6.03 14.06 29.08
N LEU A 406 -7.16 13.39 28.87
CA LEU A 406 -7.93 13.41 27.64
C LEU A 406 -8.33 14.83 27.21
N ASP A 407 -9.08 15.56 28.06
CA ASP A 407 -9.70 16.84 27.68
C ASP A 407 -8.67 17.95 27.42
N SER A 408 -7.71 18.11 28.32
CA SER A 408 -6.67 19.13 28.16
C SER A 408 -5.77 18.85 26.98
N THR A 409 -5.41 17.59 26.74
CA THR A 409 -4.53 17.20 25.64
C THR A 409 -5.20 17.41 24.28
N LEU A 410 -6.44 16.94 24.09
CA LEU A 410 -7.16 17.16 22.83
C LEU A 410 -7.41 18.64 22.55
N LYS A 411 -7.69 19.46 23.58
CA LYS A 411 -7.80 20.92 23.44
C LYS A 411 -6.49 21.55 22.97
N ASP A 412 -5.37 21.18 23.55
CA ASP A 412 -4.06 21.72 23.17
C ASP A 412 -3.63 21.22 21.80
N ALA A 413 -3.84 19.95 21.50
CA ALA A 413 -3.59 19.35 20.18
C ALA A 413 -4.42 20.06 19.08
N ASN A 414 -5.71 20.32 19.34
CA ASN A 414 -6.57 21.06 18.43
C ASN A 414 -6.05 22.49 18.15
N ASN A 415 -5.47 23.17 19.16
CA ASN A 415 -4.85 24.48 18.96
C ASN A 415 -3.53 24.43 18.16
N LYS A 416 -2.75 23.34 18.32
CA LYS A 416 -1.57 23.07 17.49
C LYS A 416 -1.98 22.76 16.05
N LEU A 417 -3.01 21.91 15.86
CA LEU A 417 -3.54 21.51 14.56
C LEU A 417 -4.02 22.72 13.74
N LYS A 418 -4.70 23.70 14.36
CA LYS A 418 -5.10 24.96 13.69
C LYS A 418 -3.94 25.71 13.03
N LYS A 419 -2.71 25.52 13.49
CA LYS A 419 -1.52 26.16 12.91
C LYS A 419 -0.98 25.38 11.69
N LEU A 420 -1.21 24.07 11.64
CA LEU A 420 -0.74 23.18 10.58
C LEU A 420 -1.68 23.18 9.35
N ILE A 421 -2.98 23.40 9.55
CA ILE A 421 -4.00 23.38 8.48
C ILE A 421 -4.30 24.76 7.86
N ARG A 422 -3.38 25.72 8.00
CA ARG A 422 -3.55 27.10 7.50
C ARG A 422 -3.31 27.21 5.99
#